data_809e2fa3da3c4e64c38ee970755d80f7
#
_entry.id   809e2fa3da3c4e64c38ee970755d80f7
#
_cell.length_a   1.000
_cell.length_b   1.000
_cell.length_c   1.000
_cell.angle_alpha   90.00
_cell.angle_beta   90.00
_cell.angle_gamma   90.00
#
_symmetry.space_group_name_H-M   'P 1'
#
loop_
_entity.id
_entity.type
_entity.pdbx_description
1 polymer ?
#
loop_
_entity_poly.entity_id
_entity_poly.type
_entity_poly.pdbx_seq_one_letter_code
_entity_poly.pdbx_strand_id
1 'polypeptide(L)'
;MAMKARHFLLAALLLTPLSGAAGQATLPPPHFHHLALNSVDPDAAITFYLKEFPSTARTSWEGMPALKSPTHMLIVFQKVTAPPPSDPELTAYWHFGWNVADSRKALETFRAQSLLLPFYTDDHGDYVGISSDTYPYPPGVPGRTRAQIADAIAQKLEPSRISGNGYISGPDHAIVEFTGNAPERFDHVHMWQDDPVCAQLWYVTHLEAVPRRGPVTPITGRDCKVTRGAEPSWPSLDAKGTYRFPTGGVRFDDVAMNWYPNQTGKPLAPTVGRLMDHVGLSVSDLDAWIVKLKGEGVVFLRQPYRVGATRAVMIEGPSHEAIELVEEP
;
A
#
# COMPACT_ATOMS: atom_id res chain seq x y z
N MET A 1 -42.56 48.14 -67.54
CA MET A 1 -42.51 46.66 -67.49
C MET A 1 -41.26 46.24 -66.72
N ALA A 2 -41.42 45.90 -65.49
CA ALA A 2 -40.26 45.54 -64.62
C ALA A 2 -40.37 44.05 -64.27
N MET A 3 -39.35 43.28 -64.69
CA MET A 3 -39.21 41.88 -64.40
C MET A 3 -38.55 41.71 -63.02
N LYS A 4 -39.25 41.03 -62.10
CA LYS A 4 -38.72 40.64 -60.78
C LYS A 4 -37.95 39.34 -60.92
N ALA A 5 -36.63 39.37 -60.61
CA ALA A 5 -35.80 38.19 -60.47
C ALA A 5 -36.05 37.57 -59.13
N ARG A 6 -36.40 36.28 -59.08
CA ARG A 6 -36.49 35.45 -57.85
C ARG A 6 -35.17 34.75 -57.60
N HIS A 7 -34.53 35.07 -56.47
CA HIS A 7 -33.36 34.33 -55.99
C HIS A 7 -33.85 33.15 -55.26
N PHE A 8 -33.41 31.94 -55.64
CA PHE A 8 -33.53 30.70 -54.88
C PHE A 8 -32.27 30.55 -54.02
N LEU A 9 -32.42 30.58 -52.66
CA LEU A 9 -31.38 30.19 -51.76
C LEU A 9 -31.44 28.66 -51.61
N LEU A 10 -30.40 27.97 -52.07
CA LEU A 10 -30.16 26.60 -51.73
C LEU A 10 -29.51 26.56 -50.31
N ALA A 11 -30.23 26.04 -49.33
CA ALA A 11 -29.66 25.72 -48.02
C ALA A 11 -28.97 24.36 -48.12
N ALA A 12 -27.63 24.33 -48.06
CA ALA A 12 -26.85 23.10 -47.92
C ALA A 12 -26.89 22.66 -46.46
N LEU A 13 -27.60 21.58 -46.17
CA LEU A 13 -27.52 20.89 -44.88
C LEU A 13 -26.16 20.19 -44.80
N LEU A 14 -25.26 20.70 -43.97
CA LEU A 14 -24.05 20.02 -43.56
C LEU A 14 -24.42 18.98 -42.49
N LEU A 15 -24.50 17.73 -42.90
CA LEU A 15 -24.55 16.58 -42.01
C LEU A 15 -23.16 16.37 -41.41
N THR A 16 -22.94 16.87 -40.20
CA THR A 16 -21.75 16.47 -39.38
C THR A 16 -21.98 15.05 -38.88
N PRO A 17 -21.03 14.12 -39.11
CA PRO A 17 -21.13 12.82 -38.48
C PRO A 17 -20.99 12.99 -36.95
N LEU A 18 -22.02 12.62 -36.20
CA LEU A 18 -21.85 12.36 -34.78
C LEU A 18 -20.86 11.17 -34.64
N SER A 19 -19.61 11.49 -34.37
CA SER A 19 -18.68 10.48 -33.82
C SER A 19 -19.24 10.07 -32.50
N GLY A 20 -19.95 8.95 -32.45
CA GLY A 20 -20.33 8.29 -31.22
C GLY A 20 -19.04 7.99 -30.47
N ALA A 21 -18.84 8.61 -29.33
CA ALA A 21 -17.90 8.12 -28.35
C ALA A 21 -18.36 6.71 -27.99
N ALA A 22 -17.71 5.70 -28.57
CA ALA A 22 -17.86 4.33 -28.10
C ALA A 22 -17.51 4.39 -26.62
N GLY A 23 -18.48 4.17 -25.75
CA GLY A 23 -18.24 4.06 -24.32
C GLY A 23 -17.15 3.01 -24.14
N GLN A 24 -16.00 3.40 -23.63
CA GLN A 24 -14.92 2.49 -23.30
C GLN A 24 -15.51 1.48 -22.31
N ALA A 25 -15.57 0.22 -22.72
CA ALA A 25 -16.04 -0.83 -21.82
C ALA A 25 -15.18 -0.75 -20.55
N THR A 26 -15.84 -0.62 -19.40
CA THR A 26 -15.13 -0.62 -18.11
C THR A 26 -14.46 -1.97 -17.95
N LEU A 27 -13.15 -1.95 -17.79
CA LEU A 27 -12.39 -3.17 -17.49
C LEU A 27 -12.81 -3.68 -16.11
N PRO A 28 -12.86 -5.00 -15.90
CA PRO A 28 -13.02 -5.55 -14.56
C PRO A 28 -11.92 -5.01 -13.64
N PRO A 29 -12.24 -4.59 -12.41
CA PRO A 29 -11.24 -4.08 -11.49
C PRO A 29 -10.19 -5.15 -11.17
N PRO A 30 -8.94 -4.76 -10.94
CA PRO A 30 -7.91 -5.71 -10.50
C PRO A 30 -8.22 -6.30 -9.13
N HIS A 31 -7.73 -7.51 -8.89
CA HIS A 31 -7.79 -8.19 -7.60
C HIS A 31 -6.42 -8.16 -6.93
N PHE A 32 -6.36 -8.14 -5.60
CA PHE A 32 -5.08 -8.26 -4.89
C PHE A 32 -4.56 -9.68 -5.03
N HIS A 33 -3.43 -9.82 -5.73
CA HIS A 33 -2.86 -11.14 -6.01
C HIS A 33 -1.77 -11.50 -5.01
N HIS A 34 -0.74 -10.65 -4.85
CA HIS A 34 0.37 -10.97 -3.97
C HIS A 34 1.11 -9.74 -3.42
N LEU A 35 1.86 -9.98 -2.35
CA LEU A 35 2.97 -9.16 -1.91
C LEU A 35 4.27 -9.90 -2.22
N ALA A 36 5.20 -9.28 -2.94
CA ALA A 36 6.52 -9.81 -3.22
C ALA A 36 7.54 -9.34 -2.20
N LEU A 37 8.21 -10.29 -1.56
CA LEU A 37 9.28 -10.05 -0.61
C LEU A 37 10.61 -10.61 -1.14
N ASN A 38 11.67 -9.82 -1.08
CA ASN A 38 13.02 -10.31 -1.29
C ASN A 38 13.53 -10.96 0.00
N SER A 39 14.05 -12.17 -0.07
CA SER A 39 14.55 -12.92 1.09
C SER A 39 15.83 -13.66 0.76
N VAL A 40 16.77 -13.67 1.69
CA VAL A 40 18.01 -14.47 1.55
C VAL A 40 17.73 -15.96 1.80
N ASP A 41 16.72 -16.28 2.60
CA ASP A 41 16.29 -17.64 2.88
C ASP A 41 14.76 -17.77 2.88
N PRO A 42 14.14 -17.90 1.70
CA PRO A 42 12.68 -18.06 1.57
C PRO A 42 12.10 -19.19 2.41
N ASP A 43 12.80 -20.31 2.57
CA ASP A 43 12.30 -21.45 3.33
C ASP A 43 12.26 -21.16 4.84
N ALA A 44 13.29 -20.52 5.37
CA ALA A 44 13.31 -20.06 6.74
C ALA A 44 12.22 -18.99 6.98
N ALA A 45 12.06 -18.05 6.05
CA ALA A 45 11.02 -17.02 6.12
C ALA A 45 9.61 -17.66 6.15
N ILE A 46 9.33 -18.57 5.24
CA ILE A 46 8.04 -19.30 5.21
C ILE A 46 7.81 -20.06 6.52
N THR A 47 8.84 -20.74 7.03
CA THR A 47 8.74 -21.49 8.30
C THR A 47 8.37 -20.56 9.46
N PHE A 48 8.97 -19.37 9.52
CA PHE A 48 8.62 -18.36 10.51
C PHE A 48 7.15 -17.94 10.41
N TYR A 49 6.69 -17.54 9.22
CA TYR A 49 5.32 -17.07 9.05
C TYR A 49 4.26 -18.15 9.28
N LEU A 50 4.53 -19.40 8.92
CA LEU A 50 3.64 -20.52 9.22
C LEU A 50 3.51 -20.78 10.74
N LYS A 51 4.59 -20.56 11.48
CA LYS A 51 4.59 -20.70 12.93
C LYS A 51 3.80 -19.58 13.61
N GLU A 52 4.04 -18.34 13.20
CA GLU A 52 3.49 -17.15 13.85
C GLU A 52 2.06 -16.83 13.38
N PHE A 53 1.70 -17.22 12.17
CA PHE A 53 0.38 -17.03 11.55
C PHE A 53 -0.15 -18.35 10.94
N PRO A 54 -0.60 -19.28 11.78
CA PRO A 54 -0.90 -20.66 11.39
C PRO A 54 -2.11 -20.82 10.44
N SER A 55 -2.89 -19.78 10.19
CA SER A 55 -3.92 -19.81 9.15
C SER A 55 -3.36 -19.77 7.73
N THR A 56 -2.10 -19.39 7.56
CA THR A 56 -1.43 -19.40 6.25
C THR A 56 -0.97 -20.81 5.87
N ALA A 57 -0.87 -21.08 4.59
CA ALA A 57 -0.38 -22.35 4.06
C ALA A 57 0.82 -22.13 3.13
N ARG A 58 1.77 -23.07 3.16
CA ARG A 58 2.87 -23.09 2.19
C ARG A 58 2.32 -23.43 0.81
N THR A 59 2.78 -22.70 -0.19
CA THR A 59 2.48 -22.93 -1.59
C THR A 59 3.66 -22.51 -2.48
N SER A 60 3.45 -22.49 -3.78
CA SER A 60 4.34 -21.85 -4.74
C SER A 60 3.52 -21.14 -5.81
N TRP A 61 4.08 -20.09 -6.38
CA TRP A 61 3.52 -19.41 -7.54
C TRP A 61 4.61 -19.25 -8.59
N GLU A 62 4.33 -19.73 -9.80
CA GLU A 62 5.27 -19.69 -10.94
C GLU A 62 6.69 -20.17 -10.60
N GLY A 63 6.79 -21.21 -9.76
CA GLY A 63 8.06 -21.78 -9.30
C GLY A 63 8.72 -21.05 -8.13
N MET A 64 8.19 -19.93 -7.69
CA MET A 64 8.68 -19.21 -6.51
C MET A 64 8.01 -19.73 -5.23
N PRO A 65 8.77 -19.90 -4.13
CA PRO A 65 8.20 -20.21 -2.83
C PRO A 65 7.19 -19.14 -2.38
N ALA A 66 6.06 -19.56 -1.84
CA ALA A 66 5.02 -18.63 -1.42
C ALA A 66 4.25 -19.12 -0.19
N LEU A 67 3.57 -18.19 0.46
CA LEU A 67 2.52 -18.43 1.44
C LEU A 67 1.19 -18.06 0.84
N LYS A 68 0.14 -18.80 1.17
CA LYS A 68 -1.24 -18.51 0.81
C LYS A 68 -2.03 -18.14 2.05
N SER A 69 -2.62 -16.96 2.05
CA SER A 69 -3.61 -16.54 3.04
C SER A 69 -4.94 -17.29 2.82
N PRO A 70 -5.79 -17.46 3.85
CA PRO A 70 -7.14 -18.00 3.68
C PRO A 70 -7.99 -17.27 2.63
N THR A 71 -7.66 -16.03 2.33
CA THR A 71 -8.39 -15.15 1.40
C THR A 71 -7.80 -15.13 -0.01
N HIS A 72 -7.03 -16.12 -0.39
CA HIS A 72 -6.43 -16.34 -1.71
C HIS A 72 -5.16 -15.54 -2.04
N MET A 73 -4.93 -14.38 -1.41
CA MET A 73 -3.72 -13.62 -1.66
C MET A 73 -2.46 -14.39 -1.28
N LEU A 74 -1.38 -14.11 -1.97
CA LEU A 74 -0.08 -14.74 -1.77
C LEU A 74 0.92 -13.77 -1.14
N ILE A 75 1.89 -14.32 -0.41
CA ILE A 75 3.17 -13.67 -0.15
C ILE A 75 4.20 -14.47 -0.92
N VAL A 76 4.79 -13.89 -1.93
CA VAL A 76 5.77 -14.54 -2.81
C VAL A 76 7.17 -14.16 -2.36
N PHE A 77 8.07 -15.12 -2.24
CA PHE A 77 9.45 -14.89 -1.80
C PHE A 77 10.40 -15.00 -2.98
N GLN A 78 11.07 -13.90 -3.32
CA GLN A 78 12.12 -13.85 -4.32
C GLN A 78 13.46 -14.06 -3.60
N LYS A 79 14.16 -15.15 -3.99
CA LYS A 79 15.47 -15.44 -3.39
C LYS A 79 16.51 -14.45 -3.88
N VAL A 80 17.19 -13.80 -2.91
CA VAL A 80 18.32 -12.90 -3.17
C VAL A 80 19.59 -13.42 -2.49
N THR A 81 20.74 -12.95 -2.95
CA THR A 81 22.05 -13.43 -2.46
C THR A 81 22.62 -12.61 -1.32
N ALA A 82 22.06 -11.42 -1.09
CA ALA A 82 22.43 -10.51 -0.01
C ALA A 82 21.17 -9.99 0.69
N PRO A 83 21.23 -9.62 1.98
CA PRO A 83 20.10 -9.03 2.67
C PRO A 83 19.54 -7.83 1.89
N PRO A 84 18.23 -7.82 1.60
CA PRO A 84 17.62 -6.71 0.92
C PRO A 84 17.63 -5.47 1.83
N PRO A 85 17.79 -4.26 1.27
CA PRO A 85 17.59 -3.04 2.07
C PRO A 85 16.18 -3.03 2.67
N SER A 86 16.11 -2.78 3.96
CA SER A 86 14.87 -2.79 4.75
C SER A 86 14.61 -1.45 5.45
N ASP A 87 14.96 -0.34 4.79
CA ASP A 87 14.79 1.03 5.30
C ASP A 87 13.35 1.48 5.06
N PRO A 88 12.39 1.14 5.95
CA PRO A 88 10.97 1.32 5.68
C PRO A 88 10.56 2.79 5.58
N GLU A 89 11.29 3.70 6.19
CA GLU A 89 11.01 5.12 6.08
C GLU A 89 11.50 5.77 4.79
N LEU A 90 12.31 5.07 4.00
CA LEU A 90 12.85 5.60 2.75
C LEU A 90 12.08 5.16 1.50
N THR A 91 11.11 4.28 1.64
CA THR A 91 10.31 3.76 0.53
C THR A 91 8.82 3.88 0.80
N ALA A 92 8.02 3.77 -0.27
CA ALA A 92 6.58 3.77 -0.13
C ALA A 92 6.08 2.59 0.73
N TYR A 93 6.59 1.39 0.54
CA TYR A 93 6.20 0.26 1.37
C TYR A 93 6.89 0.31 2.74
N TRP A 94 6.06 0.36 3.78
CA TRP A 94 6.52 0.49 5.15
C TRP A 94 6.46 -0.84 5.90
N HIS A 95 5.26 -1.45 5.99
CA HIS A 95 5.06 -2.75 6.60
C HIS A 95 3.80 -3.42 6.05
N PHE A 96 3.62 -4.66 6.42
CA PHE A 96 2.42 -5.43 6.12
C PHE A 96 1.92 -6.14 7.37
N GLY A 97 0.67 -6.63 7.34
CA GLY A 97 0.10 -7.16 8.57
C GLY A 97 -1.00 -8.18 8.38
N TRP A 98 -1.25 -8.87 9.49
CA TRP A 98 -2.31 -9.83 9.66
C TRP A 98 -3.37 -9.35 10.64
N ASN A 99 -4.62 -9.66 10.34
CA ASN A 99 -5.61 -9.78 11.38
C ASN A 99 -5.29 -11.00 12.23
N VAL A 100 -5.50 -10.89 13.54
CA VAL A 100 -5.42 -12.01 14.48
C VAL A 100 -6.73 -12.16 15.25
N ALA A 101 -7.06 -13.39 15.66
CA ALA A 101 -8.32 -13.66 16.33
C ALA A 101 -8.43 -12.96 17.71
N ASP A 102 -7.31 -12.75 18.36
CA ASP A 102 -7.21 -12.10 19.67
C ASP A 102 -5.88 -11.34 19.73
N SER A 103 -5.95 -10.02 19.55
CA SER A 103 -4.77 -9.16 19.53
C SER A 103 -4.05 -9.10 20.89
N ARG A 104 -4.78 -9.25 21.99
CA ARG A 104 -4.17 -9.26 23.34
C ARG A 104 -3.36 -10.54 23.57
N LYS A 105 -3.93 -11.67 23.19
CA LYS A 105 -3.23 -12.96 23.27
C LYS A 105 -2.01 -12.99 22.33
N ALA A 106 -2.15 -12.43 21.14
CA ALA A 106 -1.03 -12.29 20.20
C ALA A 106 0.09 -11.45 20.80
N LEU A 107 -0.23 -10.31 21.42
CA LEU A 107 0.75 -9.45 22.11
C LEU A 107 1.52 -10.21 23.21
N GLU A 108 0.80 -10.98 24.05
CA GLU A 108 1.42 -11.79 25.10
C GLU A 108 2.32 -12.88 24.51
N THR A 109 1.85 -13.56 23.47
CA THR A 109 2.59 -14.62 22.78
C THR A 109 3.89 -14.08 22.18
N PHE A 110 3.80 -13.01 21.41
CA PHE A 110 4.97 -12.42 20.76
C PHE A 110 5.94 -11.78 21.75
N ARG A 111 5.44 -11.25 22.86
CA ARG A 111 6.28 -10.78 23.97
C ARG A 111 7.08 -11.95 24.58
N ALA A 112 6.42 -13.06 24.87
CA ALA A 112 7.09 -14.25 25.44
C ALA A 112 8.15 -14.83 24.50
N GLN A 113 7.98 -14.68 23.19
CA GLN A 113 8.94 -15.09 22.18
C GLN A 113 10.03 -14.04 21.91
N SER A 114 9.99 -12.87 22.55
CA SER A 114 10.89 -11.74 22.29
C SER A 114 10.86 -11.24 20.84
N LEU A 115 9.72 -11.38 20.16
CA LEU A 115 9.52 -10.94 18.78
C LEU A 115 9.02 -9.51 18.68
N LEU A 116 8.46 -8.95 19.76
CA LEU A 116 7.86 -7.60 19.70
C LEU A 116 8.87 -6.55 19.29
N LEU A 117 8.46 -5.77 18.29
CA LEU A 117 9.15 -4.56 17.86
C LEU A 117 8.47 -3.37 18.54
N PRO A 118 8.94 -2.91 19.70
CA PRO A 118 8.23 -1.95 20.54
C PRO A 118 8.19 -0.55 19.94
N PHE A 119 9.20 -0.21 19.14
CA PHE A 119 9.30 1.03 18.40
C PHE A 119 10.27 0.85 17.23
N TYR A 120 10.15 1.73 16.26
CA TYR A 120 11.24 1.95 15.35
C TYR A 120 11.44 3.45 15.14
N THR A 121 12.66 3.85 14.88
CA THR A 121 13.01 5.25 14.71
C THR A 121 12.98 5.62 13.24
N ASP A 122 12.52 6.82 12.95
CA ASP A 122 12.74 7.47 11.68
C ASP A 122 14.04 8.29 11.69
N ASP A 123 14.32 8.98 10.59
CA ASP A 123 15.49 9.84 10.46
C ASP A 123 15.44 11.14 11.28
N HIS A 124 14.36 11.38 12.01
CA HIS A 124 14.16 12.60 12.79
C HIS A 124 14.60 12.47 14.24
N GLY A 125 15.45 11.50 14.53
CA GLY A 125 16.18 11.41 15.80
C GLY A 125 15.37 10.81 16.94
N ASP A 126 14.77 11.61 17.78
CA ASP A 126 14.15 11.15 19.02
C ASP A 126 12.72 10.63 18.85
N TYR A 127 12.16 10.74 17.67
CA TYR A 127 10.80 10.28 17.40
C TYR A 127 10.77 8.83 16.91
N VAL A 128 9.63 8.21 17.09
CA VAL A 128 9.36 6.87 16.59
C VAL A 128 8.18 6.90 15.61
N GLY A 129 8.30 6.21 14.50
CA GLY A 129 7.30 6.18 13.44
C GLY A 129 6.09 5.30 13.74
N ILE A 130 6.18 4.44 14.74
CA ILE A 130 5.17 3.46 15.11
C ILE A 130 4.73 3.66 16.56
N SER A 131 3.43 3.46 16.83
CA SER A 131 2.95 3.23 18.17
C SER A 131 2.31 1.85 18.26
N SER A 132 2.64 1.12 19.30
CA SER A 132 2.19 -0.23 19.55
C SER A 132 1.54 -0.29 20.94
N ASP A 133 0.63 -1.24 21.13
CA ASP A 133 0.10 -1.58 22.46
C ASP A 133 1.17 -2.12 23.43
N THR A 134 2.38 -2.31 22.95
CA THR A 134 3.53 -2.64 23.79
C THR A 134 3.83 -1.58 24.85
N TYR A 135 3.49 -0.32 24.55
CA TYR A 135 3.66 0.79 25.49
C TYR A 135 2.33 1.50 25.76
N PRO A 136 1.97 1.72 27.03
CA PRO A 136 0.67 2.19 27.44
C PRO A 136 0.55 3.72 27.38
N TYR A 137 0.79 4.30 26.24
CA TYR A 137 0.47 5.72 26.03
C TYR A 137 -0.96 5.91 25.53
N PRO A 138 -1.50 7.12 25.63
CA PRO A 138 -2.87 7.38 25.23
C PRO A 138 -3.17 6.81 23.85
N PRO A 139 -4.29 6.10 23.68
CA PRO A 139 -4.68 5.56 22.39
C PRO A 139 -4.76 6.64 21.31
N GLY A 140 -4.36 6.31 20.12
CA GLY A 140 -4.45 7.23 18.97
C GLY A 140 -3.39 8.32 18.92
N VAL A 141 -2.40 8.30 19.82
CA VAL A 141 -1.21 9.15 19.66
C VAL A 141 -0.21 8.39 18.78
N PRO A 142 -0.06 8.79 17.52
CA PRO A 142 0.86 8.13 16.62
C PRO A 142 2.30 8.56 16.92
N GLY A 143 3.16 7.60 17.12
CA GLY A 143 4.56 7.83 17.47
C GLY A 143 4.80 8.13 18.95
N ARG A 144 6.04 8.01 19.34
CA ARG A 144 6.56 8.26 20.67
C ARG A 144 7.96 8.82 20.55
N THR A 145 8.34 9.71 21.48
CA THR A 145 9.76 10.02 21.64
C THR A 145 10.47 8.89 22.37
N ARG A 146 11.77 8.77 22.17
CA ARG A 146 12.59 7.81 22.92
C ARG A 146 12.49 8.05 24.43
N ALA A 147 12.43 9.32 24.85
CA ALA A 147 12.25 9.69 26.26
C ALA A 147 10.92 9.17 26.81
N GLN A 148 9.82 9.34 26.07
CA GLN A 148 8.51 8.83 26.49
C GLN A 148 8.50 7.28 26.60
N ILE A 149 9.16 6.58 25.69
CA ILE A 149 9.27 5.12 25.77
C ILE A 149 10.11 4.71 26.97
N ALA A 150 11.25 5.35 27.19
CA ALA A 150 12.12 5.08 28.32
C ALA A 150 11.41 5.32 29.67
N ASP A 151 10.65 6.41 29.76
CA ASP A 151 9.84 6.73 30.93
C ASP A 151 8.76 5.68 31.22
N ALA A 152 8.03 5.25 30.17
CA ALA A 152 7.03 4.18 30.30
C ALA A 152 7.65 2.86 30.79
N ILE A 153 8.82 2.49 30.29
CA ILE A 153 9.57 1.30 30.74
C ILE A 153 10.01 1.45 32.20
N ALA A 154 10.58 2.61 32.56
CA ALA A 154 11.04 2.88 33.93
C ALA A 154 9.89 2.83 34.95
N GLN A 155 8.73 3.33 34.57
CA GLN A 155 7.53 3.29 35.41
C GLN A 155 6.84 1.92 35.41
N LYS A 156 7.32 0.94 34.64
CA LYS A 156 6.71 -0.38 34.49
C LYS A 156 5.23 -0.31 34.12
N LEU A 157 4.88 0.63 33.26
CA LEU A 157 3.50 0.78 32.81
C LEU A 157 3.04 -0.45 32.04
N GLU A 158 1.83 -0.88 32.33
CA GLU A 158 1.24 -2.01 31.58
C GLU A 158 0.77 -1.56 30.21
N PRO A 159 0.82 -2.46 29.21
CA PRO A 159 0.27 -2.18 27.89
C PRO A 159 -1.20 -1.78 27.93
N SER A 160 -1.62 -0.96 26.99
CA SER A 160 -3.03 -0.56 26.86
C SER A 160 -3.95 -1.78 26.84
N ARG A 161 -5.10 -1.67 27.52
CA ARG A 161 -6.14 -2.72 27.50
C ARG A 161 -7.04 -2.61 26.27
N ILE A 162 -6.88 -1.58 25.47
CA ILE A 162 -7.63 -1.44 24.23
C ILE A 162 -7.06 -2.45 23.24
N SER A 163 -7.93 -3.23 22.62
CA SER A 163 -7.52 -4.09 21.51
C SER A 163 -6.92 -3.22 20.43
N GLY A 164 -5.70 -3.46 20.10
CA GLY A 164 -4.95 -2.61 19.20
C GLY A 164 -4.15 -3.42 18.22
N ASN A 165 -3.08 -2.84 17.85
CA ASN A 165 -2.09 -3.39 16.98
C ASN A 165 -0.74 -3.46 17.70
N GLY A 166 0.08 -4.38 17.25
CA GLY A 166 1.48 -4.46 17.64
C GLY A 166 2.31 -4.87 16.45
N TYR A 167 3.62 -4.82 16.64
CA TYR A 167 4.57 -5.10 15.57
C TYR A 167 5.56 -6.16 16.02
N ILE A 168 5.91 -7.06 15.13
CA ILE A 168 6.97 -8.05 15.35
C ILE A 168 8.07 -7.90 14.30
N SER A 169 9.27 -8.28 14.69
CA SER A 169 10.39 -8.40 13.76
C SER A 169 10.26 -9.73 13.01
N GLY A 170 10.05 -9.64 11.71
CA GLY A 170 10.03 -10.78 10.81
C GLY A 170 11.40 -11.07 10.17
N PRO A 171 11.47 -12.12 9.35
CA PRO A 171 12.66 -12.43 8.54
C PRO A 171 13.10 -11.24 7.66
N ASP A 172 14.38 -11.18 7.39
CA ASP A 172 15.01 -10.12 6.59
C ASP A 172 14.71 -8.70 7.11
N HIS A 173 14.49 -8.57 8.45
CA HIS A 173 14.12 -7.32 9.13
C HIS A 173 12.75 -6.76 8.74
N ALA A 174 11.83 -7.60 8.28
CA ALA A 174 10.46 -7.18 8.00
C ALA A 174 9.78 -6.62 9.28
N ILE A 175 9.07 -5.52 9.12
CA ILE A 175 8.11 -5.05 10.12
C ILE A 175 6.77 -5.71 9.79
N VAL A 176 6.24 -6.48 10.74
CA VAL A 176 4.99 -7.20 10.56
C VAL A 176 4.00 -6.76 11.63
N GLU A 177 2.90 -6.18 11.20
CA GLU A 177 1.82 -5.78 12.12
C GLU A 177 0.89 -6.95 12.41
N PHE A 178 0.47 -7.09 13.64
CA PHE A 178 -0.71 -7.88 14.01
C PHE A 178 -1.79 -6.96 14.57
N THR A 179 -3.03 -7.13 14.12
CA THR A 179 -4.10 -6.20 14.43
C THR A 179 -5.46 -6.90 14.51
N GLY A 180 -6.43 -6.19 15.02
CA GLY A 180 -7.82 -6.59 15.00
C GLY A 180 -8.24 -7.57 16.08
N ASN A 181 -9.38 -8.16 15.91
CA ASN A 181 -9.98 -9.30 16.59
C ASN A 181 -10.92 -9.93 15.57
N ALA A 182 -10.37 -10.44 14.50
CA ALA A 182 -11.07 -11.02 13.36
C ALA A 182 -10.37 -12.33 12.96
N PRO A 183 -10.97 -13.17 12.12
CA PRO A 183 -10.32 -14.37 11.64
C PRO A 183 -8.92 -14.07 11.09
N GLU A 184 -7.95 -14.88 11.49
CA GLU A 184 -6.56 -14.68 11.09
C GLU A 184 -6.41 -14.80 9.59
N ARG A 185 -5.84 -13.76 8.99
CA ARG A 185 -5.51 -13.68 7.58
C ARG A 185 -4.56 -12.51 7.33
N PHE A 186 -3.89 -12.51 6.21
CA PHE A 186 -3.25 -11.30 5.70
C PHE A 186 -4.33 -10.23 5.47
N ASP A 187 -4.08 -9.01 5.91
CA ASP A 187 -5.11 -7.97 5.95
C ASP A 187 -4.73 -6.71 5.19
N HIS A 188 -3.47 -6.29 5.28
CA HIS A 188 -3.10 -4.99 4.75
C HIS A 188 -1.61 -4.83 4.42
N VAL A 189 -1.36 -3.79 3.64
CA VAL A 189 -0.05 -3.17 3.45
C VAL A 189 -0.15 -1.71 3.89
N HIS A 190 0.75 -1.26 4.76
CA HIS A 190 0.89 0.14 5.10
C HIS A 190 2.03 0.78 4.31
N MET A 191 1.81 2.04 3.92
CA MET A 191 2.69 2.77 3.02
C MET A 191 2.93 4.20 3.49
N TRP A 192 4.00 4.77 3.01
CA TRP A 192 4.23 6.22 2.98
C TRP A 192 3.87 6.75 1.59
N GLN A 193 3.35 7.96 1.55
CA GLN A 193 3.08 8.65 0.30
C GLN A 193 3.44 10.13 0.44
N ASP A 194 3.98 10.73 -0.60
CA ASP A 194 4.30 12.17 -0.57
C ASP A 194 3.04 13.02 -0.45
N ASP A 195 2.00 12.68 -1.20
CA ASP A 195 0.67 13.28 -1.12
C ASP A 195 -0.41 12.19 -0.97
N PRO A 196 -0.78 11.78 0.24
CA PRO A 196 -1.71 10.67 0.49
C PRO A 196 -3.04 10.74 -0.22
N VAL A 197 -3.56 11.94 -0.39
CA VAL A 197 -4.86 12.16 -1.06
C VAL A 197 -4.70 12.06 -2.56
N CYS A 198 -3.62 12.60 -3.14
CA CYS A 198 -3.31 12.43 -4.56
C CYS A 198 -3.05 10.96 -4.90
N ALA A 199 -2.36 10.23 -4.00
CA ALA A 199 -2.14 8.80 -4.16
C ALA A 199 -3.46 8.03 -4.21
N GLN A 200 -4.39 8.31 -3.29
CA GLN A 200 -5.71 7.66 -3.32
C GLN A 200 -6.44 7.92 -4.64
N LEU A 201 -6.44 9.16 -5.12
CA LEU A 201 -7.05 9.48 -6.42
C LEU A 201 -6.37 8.74 -7.57
N TRP A 202 -5.05 8.63 -7.53
CA TRP A 202 -4.29 7.92 -8.55
C TRP A 202 -4.70 6.43 -8.62
N TYR A 203 -4.73 5.74 -7.48
CA TYR A 203 -5.14 4.34 -7.41
C TYR A 203 -6.60 4.13 -7.84
N VAL A 204 -7.49 5.02 -7.44
CA VAL A 204 -8.90 4.97 -7.85
C VAL A 204 -9.05 5.21 -9.36
N THR A 205 -8.33 6.18 -9.90
CA THR A 205 -8.46 6.57 -11.32
C THR A 205 -7.83 5.56 -12.26
N HIS A 206 -6.61 5.10 -11.93
CA HIS A 206 -5.84 4.27 -12.85
C HIS A 206 -6.06 2.77 -12.63
N LEU A 207 -6.33 2.34 -11.41
CA LEU A 207 -6.45 0.93 -11.05
C LEU A 207 -7.86 0.53 -10.58
N GLU A 208 -8.86 1.39 -10.74
CA GLU A 208 -10.25 1.11 -10.33
C GLU A 208 -10.37 0.67 -8.86
N ALA A 209 -9.41 1.07 -8.03
CA ALA A 209 -9.35 0.68 -6.63
C ALA A 209 -10.51 1.27 -5.82
N VAL A 210 -11.01 0.53 -4.84
CA VAL A 210 -12.07 1.02 -3.96
C VAL A 210 -11.45 1.93 -2.89
N PRO A 211 -11.82 3.22 -2.82
CA PRO A 211 -11.24 4.12 -1.82
C PRO A 211 -11.64 3.68 -0.40
N ARG A 212 -10.65 3.67 0.50
CA ARG A 212 -10.92 3.45 1.90
C ARG A 212 -11.44 4.74 2.51
N ARG A 213 -12.73 4.78 2.90
CA ARG A 213 -13.43 5.93 3.50
C ARG A 213 -12.89 7.26 3.00
N GLY A 214 -13.40 7.68 1.87
CA GLY A 214 -12.99 8.93 1.23
C GLY A 214 -13.14 10.14 2.15
N PRO A 215 -12.46 11.23 1.84
CA PRO A 215 -12.72 12.50 2.47
C PRO A 215 -14.19 12.87 2.29
N VAL A 216 -14.75 13.55 3.30
CA VAL A 216 -16.16 13.98 3.29
C VAL A 216 -16.45 14.92 2.11
N THR A 217 -15.45 15.61 1.61
CA THR A 217 -15.52 16.50 0.45
C THR A 217 -14.92 15.79 -0.79
N PRO A 218 -15.59 15.84 -1.94
CA PRO A 218 -15.01 15.37 -3.18
C PRO A 218 -13.70 16.10 -3.48
N ILE A 219 -12.64 15.34 -3.69
CA ILE A 219 -11.32 15.88 -3.99
C ILE A 219 -11.06 15.69 -5.48
N THR A 220 -10.67 16.77 -6.14
CA THR A 220 -10.26 16.76 -7.55
C THR A 220 -8.74 16.62 -7.64
N GLY A 221 -8.23 16.22 -8.81
CA GLY A 221 -6.78 16.12 -9.02
C GLY A 221 -6.00 17.41 -8.74
N ARG A 222 -6.65 18.59 -8.78
CA ARG A 222 -6.02 19.86 -8.40
C ARG A 222 -5.95 20.07 -6.90
N ASP A 223 -6.91 19.55 -6.17
CA ASP A 223 -7.09 19.78 -4.75
C ASP A 223 -6.52 18.63 -3.90
N CYS A 224 -5.93 17.65 -4.54
CA CYS A 224 -5.42 16.47 -3.84
C CYS A 224 -4.09 16.71 -3.12
N LYS A 225 -3.33 17.72 -3.53
CA LYS A 225 -2.09 18.09 -2.85
C LYS A 225 -2.39 18.76 -1.52
N VAL A 226 -1.74 18.24 -0.48
CA VAL A 226 -1.90 18.79 0.84
C VAL A 226 -0.89 19.89 1.07
N THR A 227 -1.37 21.08 1.47
CA THR A 227 -0.49 22.16 1.86
C THR A 227 0.18 21.81 3.18
N ARG A 228 1.48 21.62 3.13
CA ARG A 228 2.29 21.43 4.33
C ARG A 228 2.40 22.73 5.10
N GLY A 229 2.33 22.67 6.44
CA GLY A 229 2.56 23.80 7.31
C GLY A 229 3.98 24.37 7.16
N ALA A 230 4.16 25.61 7.57
CA ALA A 230 5.43 26.32 7.41
C ALA A 230 6.55 25.81 8.32
N GLU A 231 6.26 24.95 9.21
CA GLU A 231 7.19 24.42 10.12
C GLU A 231 7.01 23.12 10.50
N PRO A 232 8.13 22.54 10.96
CA PRO A 232 8.52 21.13 10.89
C PRO A 232 7.45 20.17 11.42
N SER A 233 6.42 20.72 11.94
CA SER A 233 5.28 19.96 12.47
C SER A 233 4.35 19.34 11.44
N TRP A 234 4.58 19.52 10.16
CA TRP A 234 3.65 18.90 9.22
C TRP A 234 4.31 17.83 8.33
N PRO A 235 3.69 16.74 8.19
CA PRO A 235 2.68 16.05 8.97
C PRO A 235 3.36 15.47 10.18
N SER A 236 3.24 16.10 11.17
CA SER A 236 3.88 16.27 12.39
C SER A 236 4.79 15.22 12.98
N LEU A 237 6.03 15.53 13.00
CA LEU A 237 6.90 15.24 14.12
C LEU A 237 6.94 16.48 14.99
N ASP A 238 6.14 16.58 16.00
CA ASP A 238 6.19 17.65 16.99
C ASP A 238 6.51 17.07 18.38
N ALA A 239 6.59 17.91 19.38
CA ALA A 239 6.86 17.48 20.75
C ALA A 239 5.81 16.48 21.30
N LYS A 240 4.70 16.29 20.63
CA LYS A 240 3.64 15.36 21.00
C LYS A 240 3.72 14.02 20.29
N GLY A 241 4.62 13.88 19.35
CA GLY A 241 4.80 12.68 18.54
C GLY A 241 4.41 12.90 17.09
N THR A 242 4.33 11.81 16.37
CA THR A 242 4.13 11.80 14.93
C THR A 242 2.66 11.94 14.57
N TYR A 243 2.33 12.87 13.70
CA TYR A 243 1.02 12.92 13.08
C TYR A 243 0.96 12.14 11.79
N ARG A 244 -0.15 11.50 11.56
CA ARG A 244 -0.38 10.66 10.38
C ARG A 244 -1.47 11.21 9.46
N PHE A 245 -1.77 12.48 9.58
CA PHE A 245 -2.73 13.14 8.71
C PHE A 245 -2.05 14.04 7.68
N PRO A 246 -2.63 14.16 6.49
CA PRO A 246 -3.80 13.43 5.99
C PRO A 246 -3.46 11.97 5.70
N THR A 247 -4.43 11.08 5.84
CA THR A 247 -4.30 9.67 5.46
C THR A 247 -5.05 9.38 4.19
N GLY A 248 -4.60 8.39 3.44
CA GLY A 248 -5.30 7.84 2.29
C GLY A 248 -5.32 6.32 2.34
N GLY A 249 -5.94 5.71 1.36
CA GLY A 249 -5.92 4.27 1.21
C GLY A 249 -6.98 3.77 0.25
N VAL A 250 -6.74 2.57 -0.23
CA VAL A 250 -7.66 1.84 -1.10
C VAL A 250 -7.77 0.39 -0.65
N ARG A 251 -8.69 -0.31 -1.26
CA ARG A 251 -8.83 -1.76 -1.13
C ARG A 251 -8.86 -2.39 -2.51
N PHE A 252 -8.22 -3.54 -2.58
CA PHE A 252 -8.44 -4.53 -3.61
C PHE A 252 -8.94 -5.77 -2.88
N ASP A 253 -10.15 -6.20 -3.18
CA ASP A 253 -10.85 -7.27 -2.44
C ASP A 253 -10.91 -6.98 -0.93
N ASP A 254 -10.36 -7.87 -0.13
CA ASP A 254 -10.30 -7.75 1.32
C ASP A 254 -8.95 -7.24 1.85
N VAL A 255 -7.99 -6.96 0.98
CA VAL A 255 -6.70 -6.39 1.36
C VAL A 255 -6.75 -4.87 1.31
N ALA A 256 -6.39 -4.24 2.40
CA ALA A 256 -6.29 -2.79 2.49
C ALA A 256 -4.86 -2.32 2.19
N MET A 257 -4.73 -1.32 1.34
CA MET A 257 -3.51 -0.54 1.20
C MET A 257 -3.75 0.82 1.84
N ASN A 258 -3.09 1.08 2.95
CA ASN A 258 -3.27 2.30 3.73
C ASN A 258 -1.97 3.08 3.74
N TRP A 259 -2.07 4.39 3.67
CA TRP A 259 -0.88 5.21 3.67
C TRP A 259 -0.98 6.49 4.48
N TYR A 260 0.18 6.92 4.89
CA TYR A 260 0.43 8.11 5.67
C TYR A 260 1.38 9.02 4.90
N PRO A 261 1.44 10.31 5.22
CA PRO A 261 2.38 11.20 4.56
C PRO A 261 3.82 10.81 4.86
N ASN A 262 4.67 10.92 3.85
CA ASN A 262 6.12 10.84 4.01
C ASN A 262 6.58 11.86 5.06
N GLN A 263 7.18 11.38 6.13
CA GLN A 263 7.62 12.19 7.28
C GLN A 263 9.11 12.47 7.30
N THR A 264 9.87 11.84 6.41
CA THR A 264 11.33 11.95 6.41
C THR A 264 11.84 13.28 5.85
N GLY A 265 11.00 14.00 5.12
CA GLY A 265 11.43 15.19 4.38
C GLY A 265 12.35 14.88 3.20
N LYS A 266 12.65 13.62 2.93
CA LYS A 266 13.43 13.12 1.79
C LYS A 266 12.50 12.50 0.75
N PRO A 267 12.83 12.53 -0.54
CA PRO A 267 12.08 11.78 -1.54
C PRO A 267 12.09 10.28 -1.20
N LEU A 268 10.96 9.62 -1.41
CA LEU A 268 10.89 8.17 -1.30
C LEU A 268 11.67 7.52 -2.44
N ALA A 269 12.37 6.45 -2.13
CA ALA A 269 13.15 5.69 -3.10
C ALA A 269 12.30 4.61 -3.77
N PRO A 270 12.66 4.17 -4.99
CA PRO A 270 12.02 3.01 -5.63
C PRO A 270 12.05 1.76 -4.77
N THR A 271 10.98 0.97 -4.81
CA THR A 271 10.83 -0.23 -3.97
C THR A 271 11.48 -1.47 -4.57
N VAL A 272 11.69 -1.51 -5.89
CA VAL A 272 12.31 -2.65 -6.58
C VAL A 272 13.69 -2.97 -5.98
N GLY A 273 13.90 -4.23 -5.63
CA GLY A 273 15.15 -4.72 -5.03
C GLY A 273 15.24 -4.52 -3.52
N ARG A 274 14.22 -3.95 -2.88
CA ARG A 274 14.15 -3.82 -1.43
C ARG A 274 13.36 -4.97 -0.80
N LEU A 275 13.28 -5.00 0.53
CA LEU A 275 12.58 -6.08 1.24
C LEU A 275 11.15 -6.28 0.74
N MET A 276 10.33 -5.24 0.78
CA MET A 276 9.03 -5.21 0.12
C MET A 276 9.25 -4.66 -1.29
N ASP A 277 9.28 -5.57 -2.26
CA ASP A 277 9.65 -5.22 -3.64
C ASP A 277 8.48 -4.59 -4.39
N HIS A 278 7.36 -5.29 -4.45
CA HIS A 278 6.15 -4.83 -5.13
C HIS A 278 4.89 -5.51 -4.59
N VAL A 279 3.74 -4.91 -4.87
CA VAL A 279 2.45 -5.60 -4.80
C VAL A 279 2.05 -6.07 -6.18
N GLY A 280 1.46 -7.24 -6.27
CA GLY A 280 0.88 -7.80 -7.49
C GLY A 280 -0.64 -7.71 -7.48
N LEU A 281 -1.20 -7.27 -8.60
CA LEU A 281 -2.64 -7.25 -8.85
C LEU A 281 -2.95 -8.15 -10.04
N SER A 282 -3.95 -9.02 -9.94
CA SER A 282 -4.37 -9.83 -11.08
C SER A 282 -5.43 -9.14 -11.92
N VAL A 283 -5.35 -9.32 -13.22
CA VAL A 283 -6.27 -8.78 -14.21
C VAL A 283 -6.61 -9.84 -15.26
N SER A 284 -7.82 -9.83 -15.78
CA SER A 284 -8.29 -10.82 -16.77
C SER A 284 -7.87 -10.50 -18.21
N ASP A 285 -7.51 -9.25 -18.52
CA ASP A 285 -7.10 -8.78 -19.85
C ASP A 285 -5.92 -7.80 -19.71
N LEU A 286 -4.72 -8.34 -19.64
CA LEU A 286 -3.51 -7.55 -19.44
C LEU A 286 -3.26 -6.59 -20.61
N ASP A 287 -3.60 -6.96 -21.84
CA ASP A 287 -3.38 -6.08 -22.99
C ASP A 287 -4.29 -4.86 -22.94
N ALA A 288 -5.56 -5.03 -22.58
CA ALA A 288 -6.48 -3.91 -22.37
C ALA A 288 -6.03 -2.98 -21.25
N TRP A 289 -5.53 -3.53 -20.14
CA TRP A 289 -4.96 -2.76 -19.03
C TRP A 289 -3.71 -1.99 -19.45
N ILE A 290 -2.81 -2.59 -20.23
CA ILE A 290 -1.64 -1.91 -20.77
C ILE A 290 -2.04 -0.74 -21.66
N VAL A 291 -3.03 -0.91 -22.53
CA VAL A 291 -3.54 0.16 -23.40
C VAL A 291 -4.11 1.30 -22.57
N LYS A 292 -4.97 0.99 -21.57
CA LYS A 292 -5.55 1.97 -20.65
C LYS A 292 -4.46 2.78 -19.95
N LEU A 293 -3.56 2.11 -19.26
CA LEU A 293 -2.54 2.74 -18.42
C LEU A 293 -1.54 3.57 -19.23
N LYS A 294 -1.14 3.11 -20.42
CA LYS A 294 -0.34 3.91 -21.36
C LYS A 294 -1.08 5.16 -21.84
N GLY A 295 -2.36 5.01 -22.16
CA GLY A 295 -3.20 6.13 -22.58
C GLY A 295 -3.40 7.18 -21.49
N GLU A 296 -3.33 6.76 -20.23
CA GLU A 296 -3.43 7.62 -19.06
C GLU A 296 -2.07 8.17 -18.58
N GLY A 297 -0.98 7.83 -19.25
CA GLY A 297 0.36 8.34 -18.93
C GLY A 297 1.02 7.69 -17.73
N VAL A 298 0.57 6.51 -17.30
CA VAL A 298 1.21 5.76 -16.22
C VAL A 298 2.60 5.28 -16.64
N VAL A 299 3.58 5.40 -15.76
CA VAL A 299 4.96 4.99 -16.01
C VAL A 299 5.08 3.47 -15.92
N PHE A 300 5.75 2.88 -16.91
CA PHE A 300 6.03 1.44 -16.94
C PHE A 300 7.49 1.22 -16.54
N LEU A 301 7.70 0.60 -15.38
CA LEU A 301 9.04 0.23 -14.89
C LEU A 301 9.62 -0.92 -15.71
N ARG A 302 8.75 -1.81 -16.18
CA ARG A 302 9.13 -2.94 -17.03
C ARG A 302 8.09 -3.17 -18.12
N GLN A 303 8.55 -3.35 -19.35
CA GLN A 303 7.67 -3.74 -20.46
C GLN A 303 7.11 -5.15 -20.22
N PRO A 304 6.03 -5.57 -20.90
CA PRO A 304 5.44 -6.88 -20.70
C PRO A 304 6.48 -8.01 -20.72
N TYR A 305 6.40 -8.86 -19.72
CA TYR A 305 7.31 -9.98 -19.49
C TYR A 305 6.54 -11.21 -19.00
N ARG A 306 7.27 -12.27 -18.69
CA ARG A 306 6.70 -13.47 -18.08
C ARG A 306 7.33 -13.75 -16.74
N VAL A 307 6.48 -14.18 -15.81
CA VAL A 307 6.85 -14.84 -14.57
C VAL A 307 6.39 -16.28 -14.73
N GLY A 308 7.33 -17.21 -14.97
CA GLY A 308 6.95 -18.57 -15.36
C GLY A 308 6.06 -18.59 -16.62
N ALA A 309 4.86 -19.10 -16.50
CA ALA A 309 3.85 -19.12 -17.56
C ALA A 309 3.01 -17.84 -17.63
N THR A 310 2.87 -17.13 -16.51
CA THR A 310 2.00 -15.95 -16.36
C THR A 310 2.59 -14.72 -17.05
N ARG A 311 1.76 -13.99 -17.79
CA ARG A 311 2.13 -12.67 -18.36
C ARG A 311 2.03 -11.60 -17.30
N ALA A 312 2.97 -10.67 -17.33
CA ALA A 312 3.00 -9.57 -16.37
C ALA A 312 3.51 -8.27 -16.98
N VAL A 313 3.23 -7.16 -16.32
CA VAL A 313 3.83 -5.85 -16.56
C VAL A 313 4.05 -5.15 -15.22
N MET A 314 5.09 -4.34 -15.10
CA MET A 314 5.35 -3.57 -13.87
C MET A 314 5.21 -2.09 -14.14
N ILE A 315 4.43 -1.42 -13.31
CA ILE A 315 4.18 0.02 -13.36
C ILE A 315 4.68 0.70 -12.09
N GLU A 316 4.84 2.01 -12.16
CA GLU A 316 5.24 2.85 -11.03
C GLU A 316 4.01 3.55 -10.44
N GLY A 317 3.84 3.40 -9.14
CA GLY A 317 2.86 4.15 -8.37
C GLY A 317 3.34 5.57 -8.01
N PRO A 318 2.48 6.38 -7.36
CA PRO A 318 2.71 7.81 -7.18
C PRO A 318 3.91 8.19 -6.29
N SER A 319 4.42 7.27 -5.50
CA SER A 319 5.58 7.49 -4.62
C SER A 319 6.70 6.47 -4.88
N HIS A 320 6.90 6.13 -6.14
CA HIS A 320 7.94 5.20 -6.64
C HIS A 320 7.77 3.75 -6.18
N GLU A 321 6.59 3.38 -5.69
CA GLU A 321 6.27 1.98 -5.45
C GLU A 321 6.07 1.22 -6.75
N ALA A 322 6.62 0.00 -6.81
CA ALA A 322 6.38 -0.91 -7.92
C ALA A 322 5.05 -1.66 -7.72
N ILE A 323 4.28 -1.75 -8.79
CA ILE A 323 3.02 -2.49 -8.85
C ILE A 323 3.10 -3.40 -10.06
N GLU A 324 2.97 -4.70 -9.85
CA GLU A 324 2.91 -5.70 -10.91
C GLU A 324 1.46 -5.99 -11.28
N LEU A 325 1.13 -5.94 -12.56
CA LEU A 325 -0.12 -6.50 -13.06
C LEU A 325 0.18 -7.88 -13.66
N VAL A 326 -0.49 -8.92 -13.17
CA VAL A 326 -0.38 -10.29 -13.66
C VAL A 326 -1.67 -10.72 -14.34
N GLU A 327 -1.56 -11.45 -15.44
CA GLU A 327 -2.72 -11.94 -16.17
C GLU A 327 -3.21 -13.25 -15.56
N GLU A 328 -4.38 -13.19 -14.95
CA GLU A 328 -5.11 -14.39 -14.48
C GLU A 328 -6.53 -14.39 -15.02
N PRO A 329 -7.07 -15.56 -15.40
CA PRO A 329 -8.42 -15.69 -15.97
C PRO A 329 -9.53 -15.36 -14.97
#